data_601307dace3698f73b30ee3300c35901
#
_entry.id   601307dace3698f73b30ee3300c35901
#
_cell.length_a   1.000
_cell.length_b   1.000
_cell.length_c   1.000
_cell.angle_alpha   90.00
_cell.angle_beta   90.00
_cell.angle_gamma   90.00
#
_symmetry.space_group_name_H-M   'P 1'
#
loop_
_entity.id
_entity.type
_entity.pdbx_description
1 polymer ?
#
loop_
_entity_poly.entity_id
_entity_poly.type
_entity_poly.pdbx_seq_one_letter_code
_entity_poly.pdbx_strand_id
1 'polypeptide(L)'
;MKRNHLFLFSTLFFLTSLSVSAQEWTSLFNGKSLSGWTQRGGKAEYKVENGTIVGYTKLNTENSFLCTKKDYGDFILEFEFRVDDSLNSGVQLRSTSMKNYQNGRVHGYQFEIDPSKRAWSGGIYDEARRGWLYPMTKNPAAQTAFKNNEWNRARIEAIGNNIRTWVNGVACADLIDDVDLKGFIALQVHGIGSDASKEGKTVAWRNIRICTIDVARYASPEDRRTPQVNAIDNTLSAREQAEGWKLLWDGKTTEGWRGAKLDAFPEKGWVIENGILKVLKGNGGESTNGGDIVTTRTYKNFVLSVDFKITKGANSGIKYFVDPTLNKGAGSAIGCEFQILDDERHPDAKLGVKGNRKLGSLYDLIPAPEKKPFNINEFNTAVVIVRGRHVEHWLNGEKLLEYNRDDQEWNALVAYSKYRDWPNFGNAAEGHILLQDHGDEVWFKNIKIREISDEQMQRFQGRGNGPRGQRGQRQ
;
A
#
# COMPACT_ATOMS: atom_id res chain seq x y z
N MET A 1 24.54 92.83 3.82
CA MET A 1 24.71 91.36 3.95
C MET A 1 23.39 90.72 3.69
N LYS A 2 23.17 90.13 2.49
CA LYS A 2 21.93 89.40 2.14
C LYS A 2 22.26 87.92 2.16
N ARG A 3 21.57 87.11 2.99
CA ARG A 3 21.67 85.67 3.09
C ARG A 3 20.67 85.03 2.12
N ASN A 4 21.18 84.35 1.09
CA ASN A 4 20.33 83.46 0.22
C ASN A 4 20.11 82.13 0.88
N HIS A 5 18.85 81.78 1.09
CA HIS A 5 18.47 80.41 1.46
C HIS A 5 18.12 79.57 0.19
N LEU A 6 18.95 78.59 -0.08
CA LEU A 6 18.69 77.59 -1.13
C LEU A 6 17.80 76.49 -0.62
N PHE A 7 16.58 76.40 -1.16
CA PHE A 7 15.65 75.25 -0.87
C PHE A 7 15.96 74.09 -1.84
N LEU A 8 16.46 73.00 -1.30
CA LEU A 8 16.61 71.73 -2.03
C LEU A 8 15.26 70.97 -1.97
N PHE A 9 14.59 70.87 -3.14
CA PHE A 9 13.43 69.97 -3.28
C PHE A 9 13.96 68.53 -3.57
N SER A 10 13.80 67.62 -2.58
CA SER A 10 14.09 66.19 -2.75
C SER A 10 12.83 65.48 -3.27
N THR A 11 12.83 65.15 -4.56
CA THR A 11 11.75 64.39 -5.19
C THR A 11 11.93 62.90 -4.84
N LEU A 12 11.11 62.38 -3.93
CA LEU A 12 11.07 60.97 -3.54
C LEU A 12 10.30 60.19 -4.61
N PHE A 13 10.99 59.43 -5.45
CA PHE A 13 10.39 58.49 -6.39
C PHE A 13 9.89 57.24 -5.59
N PHE A 14 8.58 57.11 -5.40
CA PHE A 14 7.96 55.86 -4.96
C PHE A 14 7.95 54.89 -6.13
N LEU A 15 8.84 53.92 -6.12
CA LEU A 15 8.77 52.72 -6.97
C LEU A 15 7.67 51.82 -6.36
N THR A 16 6.46 51.93 -6.90
CA THR A 16 5.42 50.93 -6.66
C THR A 16 5.80 49.67 -7.42
N SER A 17 6.32 48.66 -6.71
CA SER A 17 6.46 47.30 -7.25
C SER A 17 5.05 46.75 -7.46
N LEU A 18 4.59 46.70 -8.70
CA LEU A 18 3.44 45.94 -9.11
C LEU A 18 3.79 44.44 -8.92
N SER A 19 3.41 43.87 -7.78
CA SER A 19 3.41 42.43 -7.59
C SER A 19 2.35 41.87 -8.53
N VAL A 20 2.75 41.36 -9.68
CA VAL A 20 1.90 40.52 -10.51
C VAL A 20 1.65 39.25 -9.68
N SER A 21 0.49 39.18 -9.04
CA SER A 21 0.04 37.93 -8.41
C SER A 21 -0.06 36.91 -9.51
N ALA A 22 0.87 35.95 -9.55
CA ALA A 22 0.74 34.82 -10.45
C ALA A 22 -0.58 34.12 -10.18
N GLN A 23 -1.35 33.86 -11.23
CA GLN A 23 -2.62 33.15 -11.11
C GLN A 23 -2.34 31.73 -10.63
N GLU A 24 -2.63 31.44 -9.37
CA GLU A 24 -2.29 30.20 -8.69
C GLU A 24 -3.01 28.98 -9.28
N TRP A 25 -4.25 29.20 -9.79
CA TRP A 25 -5.05 28.19 -10.46
C TRP A 25 -5.22 28.50 -11.95
N THR A 26 -4.92 27.51 -12.78
CA THR A 26 -5.06 27.59 -14.25
C THR A 26 -6.17 26.66 -14.72
N SER A 27 -7.07 27.16 -15.55
CA SER A 27 -8.04 26.31 -16.23
C SER A 27 -7.35 25.51 -17.34
N LEU A 28 -7.51 24.18 -17.34
CA LEU A 28 -7.04 23.29 -18.41
C LEU A 28 -8.03 23.19 -19.57
N PHE A 29 -9.26 23.66 -19.38
CA PHE A 29 -10.30 23.66 -20.39
C PHE A 29 -11.04 25.01 -20.40
N ASN A 30 -11.11 25.64 -21.55
CA ASN A 30 -11.71 26.97 -21.71
C ASN A 30 -13.22 26.95 -21.94
N GLY A 31 -13.87 25.78 -21.91
CA GLY A 31 -15.30 25.59 -22.17
C GLY A 31 -15.70 25.67 -23.65
N LYS A 32 -14.76 25.92 -24.58
CA LYS A 32 -15.07 26.20 -25.99
C LYS A 32 -14.36 25.29 -27.01
N SER A 33 -13.14 24.86 -26.68
CA SER A 33 -12.32 24.09 -27.62
C SER A 33 -11.38 23.12 -26.89
N LEU A 34 -10.91 22.09 -27.61
CA LEU A 34 -9.90 21.14 -27.14
C LEU A 34 -8.46 21.66 -27.35
N SER A 35 -8.29 22.99 -27.50
CA SER A 35 -6.95 23.59 -27.55
C SER A 35 -6.17 23.26 -26.29
N GLY A 36 -4.91 22.86 -26.44
CA GLY A 36 -4.07 22.40 -25.32
C GLY A 36 -4.15 20.89 -25.05
N TRP A 37 -5.01 20.16 -25.79
CA TRP A 37 -5.17 18.71 -25.70
C TRP A 37 -4.77 17.99 -26.98
N THR A 38 -4.42 16.72 -26.88
CA THR A 38 -4.09 15.81 -28.00
C THR A 38 -4.58 14.42 -27.68
N GLN A 39 -5.31 13.80 -28.60
CA GLN A 39 -5.76 12.42 -28.42
C GLN A 39 -4.64 11.43 -28.70
N ARG A 40 -4.56 10.37 -27.86
CA ARG A 40 -3.66 9.21 -27.98
C ARG A 40 -4.45 7.92 -27.76
N GLY A 41 -3.90 6.82 -28.22
CA GLY A 41 -4.53 5.49 -28.11
C GLY A 41 -5.68 5.32 -29.10
N GLY A 42 -6.82 4.81 -28.63
CA GLY A 42 -7.96 4.43 -29.46
C GLY A 42 -8.63 5.55 -30.26
N LYS A 43 -9.81 5.23 -30.81
CA LYS A 43 -10.53 6.07 -31.77
C LYS A 43 -11.88 6.57 -31.22
N ALA A 44 -12.05 6.68 -29.92
CA ALA A 44 -13.22 7.30 -29.32
C ALA A 44 -13.31 8.78 -29.74
N GLU A 45 -14.51 9.31 -29.82
CA GLU A 45 -14.71 10.71 -30.21
C GLU A 45 -14.76 11.60 -28.98
N TYR A 46 -14.12 12.77 -29.02
CA TYR A 46 -14.22 13.82 -28.00
C TYR A 46 -14.82 15.09 -28.62
N LYS A 47 -15.87 15.62 -27.99
CA LYS A 47 -16.55 16.86 -28.40
C LYS A 47 -16.61 17.86 -27.27
N VAL A 48 -16.78 19.12 -27.63
CA VAL A 48 -17.12 20.18 -26.66
C VAL A 48 -18.61 20.49 -26.81
N GLU A 49 -19.35 20.26 -25.74
CA GLU A 49 -20.81 20.46 -25.71
C GLU A 49 -21.20 21.23 -24.46
N ASN A 50 -21.83 22.37 -24.60
CA ASN A 50 -22.32 23.21 -23.49
C ASN A 50 -21.27 23.43 -22.38
N GLY A 51 -20.03 23.78 -22.76
CA GLY A 51 -18.95 24.04 -21.81
C GLY A 51 -18.36 22.78 -21.16
N THR A 52 -18.58 21.61 -21.74
CA THR A 52 -18.17 20.31 -21.22
C THR A 52 -17.38 19.55 -22.28
N ILE A 53 -16.33 18.86 -21.92
CA ILE A 53 -15.68 17.85 -22.76
C ILE A 53 -16.50 16.57 -22.61
N VAL A 54 -17.03 16.04 -23.72
CA VAL A 54 -17.79 14.80 -23.77
C VAL A 54 -17.02 13.79 -24.61
N GLY A 55 -16.72 12.64 -24.04
CA GLY A 55 -16.14 11.49 -24.72
C GLY A 55 -17.21 10.45 -25.03
N TYR A 56 -17.20 9.96 -26.26
CA TYR A 56 -18.16 8.97 -26.78
C TYR A 56 -17.45 7.65 -27.00
N THR A 57 -17.99 6.59 -26.42
CA THR A 57 -17.48 5.23 -26.64
C THR A 57 -17.67 4.79 -28.08
N LYS A 58 -16.76 3.96 -28.56
CA LYS A 58 -16.76 3.42 -29.91
C LYS A 58 -16.39 1.94 -29.91
N LEU A 59 -17.09 1.17 -30.75
CA LEU A 59 -16.82 -0.26 -30.90
C LEU A 59 -15.42 -0.54 -31.46
N ASN A 60 -14.87 -1.67 -31.06
CA ASN A 60 -13.63 -2.26 -31.60
C ASN A 60 -12.45 -1.29 -31.61
N THR A 61 -12.33 -0.49 -30.57
CA THR A 61 -11.16 0.38 -30.36
C THR A 61 -10.60 0.18 -28.95
N GLU A 62 -9.30 0.42 -28.81
CA GLU A 62 -8.62 0.44 -27.52
C GLU A 62 -9.05 1.67 -26.69
N ASN A 63 -8.58 1.73 -25.44
CA ASN A 63 -8.72 2.91 -24.59
C ASN A 63 -8.22 4.15 -25.33
N SER A 64 -9.01 5.20 -25.33
CA SER A 64 -8.69 6.50 -25.91
C SER A 64 -8.42 7.50 -24.78
N PHE A 65 -7.44 8.35 -24.97
CA PHE A 65 -6.99 9.31 -23.98
C PHE A 65 -6.86 10.69 -24.59
N LEU A 66 -7.58 11.66 -24.05
CA LEU A 66 -7.39 13.07 -24.40
C LEU A 66 -6.36 13.66 -23.45
N CYS A 67 -5.11 13.79 -23.91
CA CYS A 67 -3.92 14.14 -23.12
C CYS A 67 -3.63 15.64 -23.18
N THR A 68 -3.22 16.25 -22.06
CA THR A 68 -2.64 17.59 -22.07
C THR A 68 -1.33 17.59 -22.88
N LYS A 69 -1.08 18.71 -23.61
CA LYS A 69 0.19 18.89 -24.34
C LYS A 69 1.38 19.19 -23.42
N LYS A 70 1.11 19.61 -22.17
CA LYS A 70 2.11 19.86 -21.13
C LYS A 70 2.15 18.70 -20.15
N ASP A 71 3.34 18.46 -19.62
CA ASP A 71 3.58 17.58 -18.48
C ASP A 71 3.57 18.36 -17.19
N TYR A 72 3.11 17.71 -16.12
CA TYR A 72 3.01 18.28 -14.77
C TYR A 72 3.77 17.41 -13.78
N GLY A 73 4.53 18.02 -12.90
CA GLY A 73 5.22 17.40 -11.76
C GLY A 73 4.34 17.44 -10.51
N ASP A 74 4.58 18.41 -9.63
CA ASP A 74 3.73 18.64 -8.47
C ASP A 74 2.52 19.48 -8.87
N PHE A 75 1.33 19.01 -8.49
CA PHE A 75 0.09 19.71 -8.77
C PHE A 75 -1.05 19.31 -7.85
N ILE A 76 -2.07 20.17 -7.85
CA ILE A 76 -3.43 19.84 -7.39
C ILE A 76 -4.36 20.00 -8.59
N LEU A 77 -5.08 18.95 -8.94
CA LEU A 77 -6.04 18.92 -10.04
C LEU A 77 -7.46 18.81 -9.46
N GLU A 78 -8.35 19.67 -9.90
CA GLU A 78 -9.77 19.61 -9.58
C GLU A 78 -10.60 19.61 -10.86
N PHE A 79 -11.62 18.77 -10.87
CA PHE A 79 -12.57 18.68 -11.99
C PHE A 79 -13.91 18.12 -11.53
N GLU A 80 -14.93 18.31 -12.38
CA GLU A 80 -16.20 17.62 -12.25
C GLU A 80 -16.33 16.60 -13.39
N PHE A 81 -16.91 15.46 -13.09
CA PHE A 81 -17.10 14.37 -14.04
C PHE A 81 -18.45 13.68 -13.86
N ARG A 82 -18.97 13.15 -14.97
CA ARG A 82 -20.18 12.32 -15.01
C ARG A 82 -19.95 11.20 -16.03
N VAL A 83 -20.34 9.99 -15.70
CA VAL A 83 -20.16 8.80 -16.53
C VAL A 83 -21.47 8.01 -16.58
N ASP A 84 -21.76 7.40 -17.73
CA ASP A 84 -22.85 6.41 -17.86
C ASP A 84 -22.53 5.21 -16.94
N ASP A 85 -23.52 4.69 -16.22
CA ASP A 85 -23.37 3.66 -15.19
C ASP A 85 -22.90 2.29 -15.72
N SER A 86 -22.95 2.09 -17.03
CA SER A 86 -22.46 0.88 -17.69
C SER A 86 -21.00 0.98 -18.18
N LEU A 87 -20.38 2.16 -18.05
CA LEU A 87 -19.02 2.41 -18.53
C LEU A 87 -18.00 2.33 -17.39
N ASN A 88 -16.75 2.23 -17.77
CA ASN A 88 -15.58 2.54 -16.95
C ASN A 88 -14.86 3.73 -17.56
N SER A 89 -14.13 4.49 -16.76
CA SER A 89 -13.32 5.61 -17.19
C SER A 89 -12.20 5.88 -16.18
N GLY A 90 -11.42 6.94 -16.43
CA GLY A 90 -10.39 7.40 -15.52
C GLY A 90 -9.78 8.73 -15.94
N VAL A 91 -8.99 9.29 -15.04
CA VAL A 91 -8.15 10.44 -15.33
C VAL A 91 -6.69 10.07 -15.06
N GLN A 92 -5.90 10.04 -16.13
CA GLN A 92 -4.46 9.79 -16.03
C GLN A 92 -3.76 10.99 -15.39
N LEU A 93 -2.75 10.70 -14.58
CA LEU A 93 -1.88 11.70 -13.96
C LEU A 93 -0.42 11.28 -14.05
N ARG A 94 0.47 12.25 -14.30
CA ARG A 94 1.91 11.99 -14.49
C ARG A 94 2.19 10.84 -15.46
N SER A 95 1.29 10.63 -16.45
CA SER A 95 1.37 9.52 -17.38
C SER A 95 2.21 9.86 -18.59
N THR A 96 2.58 8.83 -19.36
CA THR A 96 3.43 8.95 -20.54
C THR A 96 2.94 8.04 -21.66
N SER A 97 3.48 8.27 -22.87
CA SER A 97 3.21 7.48 -24.07
C SER A 97 4.48 7.46 -24.91
N MET A 98 5.32 6.47 -24.70
CA MET A 98 6.61 6.33 -25.38
C MET A 98 6.51 5.33 -26.52
N LYS A 99 7.01 5.68 -27.72
CA LYS A 99 6.92 4.85 -28.93
C LYS A 99 7.51 3.43 -28.71
N ASN A 100 8.52 3.28 -27.91
CA ASN A 100 9.17 2.02 -27.58
C ASN A 100 8.46 1.22 -26.49
N TYR A 101 7.41 1.74 -25.87
CA TYR A 101 6.59 1.05 -24.89
C TYR A 101 5.25 0.67 -25.50
N GLN A 102 5.01 -0.61 -25.75
CA GLN A 102 3.77 -1.16 -26.33
C GLN A 102 3.22 -0.29 -27.49
N ASN A 103 4.08 0.11 -28.44
CA ASN A 103 3.76 0.94 -29.59
C ASN A 103 3.14 2.32 -29.25
N GLY A 104 3.56 2.94 -28.16
CA GLY A 104 3.06 4.25 -27.74
C GLY A 104 1.81 4.19 -26.87
N ARG A 105 1.50 3.05 -26.28
CA ARG A 105 0.39 2.91 -25.34
C ARG A 105 0.54 3.88 -24.18
N VAL A 106 -0.53 4.59 -23.85
CA VAL A 106 -0.59 5.43 -22.66
C VAL A 106 -0.47 4.56 -21.42
N HIS A 107 0.42 4.93 -20.50
CA HIS A 107 0.65 4.20 -19.25
C HIS A 107 1.02 5.16 -18.12
N GLY A 108 0.77 4.74 -16.90
CA GLY A 108 1.00 5.49 -15.68
C GLY A 108 -0.21 5.54 -14.75
N TYR A 109 -0.15 6.38 -13.72
CA TYR A 109 -1.20 6.45 -12.70
C TYR A 109 -2.54 6.93 -13.27
N GLN A 110 -3.61 6.31 -12.83
CA GLN A 110 -4.98 6.65 -13.16
C GLN A 110 -5.82 6.82 -11.89
N PHE A 111 -6.44 7.98 -11.77
CA PHE A 111 -7.61 8.15 -10.90
C PHE A 111 -8.77 7.37 -11.52
N GLU A 112 -9.24 6.35 -10.85
CA GLU A 112 -10.28 5.46 -11.37
C GLU A 112 -11.67 6.09 -11.30
N ILE A 113 -12.47 5.85 -12.33
CA ILE A 113 -13.90 6.16 -12.39
C ILE A 113 -14.66 4.86 -12.69
N ASP A 114 -15.23 4.27 -11.66
CA ASP A 114 -15.85 2.94 -11.68
C ASP A 114 -17.28 3.00 -11.11
N PRO A 115 -18.32 3.14 -11.95
CA PRO A 115 -19.71 3.15 -11.51
C PRO A 115 -20.28 1.76 -11.21
N SER A 116 -19.51 0.70 -11.44
CA SER A 116 -19.94 -0.67 -11.18
C SER A 116 -20.19 -0.94 -9.69
N LYS A 117 -20.80 -2.08 -9.38
CA LYS A 117 -21.01 -2.53 -7.99
C LYS A 117 -19.71 -2.67 -7.20
N ARG A 118 -18.57 -2.76 -7.86
CA ARG A 118 -17.24 -2.78 -7.22
C ARG A 118 -16.95 -1.44 -6.52
N ALA A 119 -17.48 -0.33 -7.04
CA ALA A 119 -17.40 1.01 -6.46
C ALA A 119 -15.97 1.47 -6.14
N TRP A 120 -15.08 1.37 -7.13
CA TRP A 120 -13.66 1.71 -6.94
C TRP A 120 -13.27 3.11 -7.46
N SER A 121 -14.26 3.98 -7.70
CA SER A 121 -14.00 5.39 -8.04
C SER A 121 -13.17 6.08 -6.95
N GLY A 122 -12.14 6.80 -7.38
CA GLY A 122 -11.17 7.44 -6.50
C GLY A 122 -9.97 6.57 -6.12
N GLY A 123 -9.98 5.27 -6.44
CA GLY A 123 -8.82 4.39 -6.35
C GLY A 123 -7.72 4.78 -7.34
N ILE A 124 -6.53 4.19 -7.19
CA ILE A 124 -5.39 4.46 -8.08
C ILE A 124 -5.00 3.15 -8.79
N TYR A 125 -5.10 3.20 -10.11
CA TYR A 125 -4.66 2.14 -11.02
C TYR A 125 -3.40 2.59 -11.76
N ASP A 126 -2.53 1.67 -12.13
CA ASP A 126 -1.37 1.95 -12.98
C ASP A 126 -1.62 1.37 -14.38
N GLU A 127 -2.18 2.21 -15.27
CA GLU A 127 -2.63 1.84 -16.60
C GLU A 127 -1.50 1.21 -17.42
N ALA A 128 -1.81 0.07 -18.03
CA ALA A 128 -0.93 -0.70 -18.90
C ALA A 128 0.43 -1.11 -18.30
N ARG A 129 0.56 -1.10 -16.95
CA ARG A 129 1.83 -1.42 -16.28
C ARG A 129 1.64 -2.33 -15.06
N ARG A 130 1.44 -1.79 -13.84
CA ARG A 130 1.42 -2.57 -12.59
C ARG A 130 0.01 -2.94 -12.10
N GLY A 131 -1.06 -2.38 -12.71
CA GLY A 131 -2.42 -2.62 -12.28
C GLY A 131 -2.81 -1.83 -11.02
N TRP A 132 -3.54 -2.46 -10.10
CA TRP A 132 -4.05 -1.78 -8.90
C TRP A 132 -2.96 -1.47 -7.89
N LEU A 133 -2.69 -0.18 -7.67
CA LEU A 133 -1.79 0.30 -6.60
C LEU A 133 -2.59 0.61 -5.33
N TYR A 134 -3.78 1.21 -5.48
CA TYR A 134 -4.68 1.48 -4.38
C TYR A 134 -6.12 1.10 -4.75
N PRO A 135 -6.50 -0.19 -4.66
CA PRO A 135 -7.88 -0.61 -4.79
C PRO A 135 -8.71 -0.11 -3.60
N MET A 136 -9.98 0.25 -3.82
CA MET A 136 -10.83 0.81 -2.76
C MET A 136 -11.20 -0.18 -1.64
N THR A 137 -10.83 -1.44 -1.76
CA THR A 137 -10.82 -2.40 -0.64
C THR A 137 -9.89 -1.97 0.50
N LYS A 138 -8.89 -1.12 0.23
CA LYS A 138 -8.03 -0.50 1.25
C LYS A 138 -8.76 0.58 2.06
N ASN A 139 -9.79 1.23 1.48
CA ASN A 139 -10.62 2.24 2.13
C ASN A 139 -12.11 2.01 1.84
N PRO A 140 -12.74 0.96 2.38
CA PRO A 140 -14.14 0.63 2.10
C PRO A 140 -15.12 1.74 2.47
N ALA A 141 -14.79 2.58 3.47
CA ALA A 141 -15.65 3.67 3.91
C ALA A 141 -15.87 4.74 2.82
N ALA A 142 -14.93 4.88 1.88
CA ALA A 142 -15.02 5.85 0.79
C ALA A 142 -15.72 5.31 -0.47
N GLN A 143 -16.05 4.01 -0.56
CA GLN A 143 -16.70 3.42 -1.74
C GLN A 143 -18.08 4.02 -2.04
N THR A 144 -18.75 4.64 -1.07
CA THR A 144 -20.05 5.30 -1.24
C THR A 144 -19.95 6.76 -1.66
N ALA A 145 -18.74 7.30 -1.85
CA ALA A 145 -18.53 8.71 -2.18
C ALA A 145 -19.00 9.07 -3.60
N PHE A 146 -18.84 8.15 -4.55
CA PHE A 146 -19.26 8.33 -5.93
C PHE A 146 -20.78 8.15 -6.09
N LYS A 147 -21.39 8.99 -6.96
CA LYS A 147 -22.83 8.96 -7.28
C LYS A 147 -23.02 8.68 -8.76
N ASN A 148 -23.70 7.59 -9.07
CA ASN A 148 -23.99 7.20 -10.45
C ASN A 148 -24.89 8.21 -11.15
N ASN A 149 -24.61 8.47 -12.44
CA ASN A 149 -25.37 9.37 -13.31
C ASN A 149 -25.46 10.85 -12.85
N GLU A 150 -24.75 11.21 -11.79
CA GLU A 150 -24.66 12.58 -11.31
C GLU A 150 -23.30 13.21 -11.63
N TRP A 151 -23.22 14.54 -11.55
CA TRP A 151 -21.95 15.23 -11.54
C TRP A 151 -21.24 15.01 -10.22
N ASN A 152 -20.05 14.44 -10.29
CA ASN A 152 -19.17 14.21 -9.14
C ASN A 152 -17.99 15.18 -9.19
N ARG A 153 -17.50 15.60 -8.05
CA ARG A 153 -16.28 16.41 -7.92
C ARG A 153 -15.11 15.50 -7.58
N ALA A 154 -14.03 15.64 -8.32
CA ALA A 154 -12.76 15.00 -8.03
C ALA A 154 -11.72 16.03 -7.61
N ARG A 155 -10.86 15.62 -6.71
CA ARG A 155 -9.62 16.32 -6.38
C ARG A 155 -8.48 15.29 -6.34
N ILE A 156 -7.37 15.63 -6.97
CA ILE A 156 -6.14 14.83 -6.99
C ILE A 156 -5.00 15.74 -6.54
N GLU A 157 -4.24 15.32 -5.57
CA GLU A 157 -3.01 15.96 -5.14
C GLU A 157 -1.85 15.03 -5.45
N ALA A 158 -0.95 15.44 -6.34
CA ALA A 158 0.28 14.74 -6.67
C ALA A 158 1.44 15.65 -6.28
N ILE A 159 2.01 15.44 -5.09
CA ILE A 159 3.05 16.30 -4.50
C ILE A 159 4.22 15.41 -4.05
N GLY A 160 5.41 15.65 -4.62
CA GLY A 160 6.52 14.72 -4.44
C GLY A 160 6.14 13.32 -4.89
N ASN A 161 6.37 12.32 -4.08
CA ASN A 161 5.98 10.92 -4.30
C ASN A 161 4.62 10.54 -3.68
N ASN A 162 3.86 11.52 -3.16
CA ASN A 162 2.56 11.25 -2.57
C ASN A 162 1.42 11.62 -3.53
N ILE A 163 0.52 10.67 -3.77
CA ILE A 163 -0.68 10.83 -4.59
C ILE A 163 -1.90 10.60 -3.71
N ARG A 164 -2.72 11.64 -3.54
CA ARG A 164 -3.96 11.58 -2.76
C ARG A 164 -5.17 11.93 -3.62
N THR A 165 -6.29 11.25 -3.40
CA THR A 165 -7.50 11.43 -4.19
C THR A 165 -8.74 11.63 -3.32
N TRP A 166 -9.70 12.40 -3.84
CA TRP A 166 -11.00 12.63 -3.23
C TRP A 166 -12.11 12.55 -4.28
N VAL A 167 -13.25 12.03 -3.86
CA VAL A 167 -14.52 12.08 -4.60
C VAL A 167 -15.56 12.75 -3.70
N ASN A 168 -16.21 13.80 -4.20
CA ASN A 168 -17.24 14.57 -3.48
C ASN A 168 -16.81 15.00 -2.07
N GLY A 169 -15.53 15.32 -1.90
CA GLY A 169 -14.96 15.75 -0.62
C GLY A 169 -14.58 14.61 0.33
N VAL A 170 -14.84 13.36 -0.02
CA VAL A 170 -14.43 12.18 0.74
C VAL A 170 -13.04 11.73 0.29
N ALA A 171 -12.10 11.61 1.22
CA ALA A 171 -10.74 11.12 0.94
C ALA A 171 -10.80 9.62 0.56
N CYS A 172 -10.29 9.28 -0.63
CA CYS A 172 -10.37 7.94 -1.23
C CYS A 172 -9.06 7.18 -1.10
N ALA A 173 -7.96 7.73 -1.62
CA ALA A 173 -6.66 7.08 -1.64
C ALA A 173 -5.55 8.00 -1.11
N ASP A 174 -4.53 7.36 -0.53
CA ASP A 174 -3.27 7.97 -0.10
C ASP A 174 -2.14 6.99 -0.46
N LEU A 175 -1.45 7.26 -1.57
CA LEU A 175 -0.41 6.40 -2.15
C LEU A 175 0.94 7.10 -2.11
N ILE A 176 1.96 6.40 -1.64
CA ILE A 176 3.37 6.78 -1.79
C ILE A 176 3.98 5.91 -2.89
N ASP A 177 4.40 6.56 -3.98
CA ASP A 177 5.04 5.88 -5.13
C ASP A 177 5.88 6.89 -5.92
N ASP A 178 7.06 6.49 -6.39
CA ASP A 178 8.03 7.38 -7.03
C ASP A 178 8.37 7.02 -8.48
N VAL A 179 7.62 6.10 -9.09
CA VAL A 179 7.91 5.63 -10.46
C VAL A 179 7.76 6.74 -11.49
N ASP A 180 6.69 7.56 -11.37
CA ASP A 180 6.49 8.72 -12.24
C ASP A 180 6.28 9.99 -11.41
N LEU A 181 7.27 10.87 -11.43
CA LEU A 181 7.18 12.18 -10.75
C LEU A 181 6.71 13.30 -11.67
N LYS A 182 6.57 13.05 -12.98
CA LYS A 182 6.13 14.01 -13.98
C LYS A 182 5.57 13.33 -15.22
N GLY A 183 4.54 13.93 -15.81
CA GLY A 183 3.93 13.47 -17.07
C GLY A 183 2.65 14.24 -17.37
N PHE A 184 1.94 13.85 -18.41
CA PHE A 184 0.70 14.51 -18.81
C PHE A 184 -0.49 14.05 -17.94
N ILE A 185 -1.57 14.84 -18.01
CA ILE A 185 -2.90 14.50 -17.51
C ILE A 185 -3.75 14.08 -18.72
N ALA A 186 -4.57 13.02 -18.58
CA ALA A 186 -5.44 12.63 -19.67
C ALA A 186 -6.81 12.13 -19.20
N LEU A 187 -7.83 12.40 -20.04
CA LEU A 187 -9.21 11.98 -19.82
C LEU A 187 -9.45 10.70 -20.65
N GLN A 188 -9.83 9.61 -19.98
CA GLN A 188 -9.99 8.30 -20.62
C GLN A 188 -11.42 8.08 -21.11
N VAL A 189 -11.57 7.62 -22.36
CA VAL A 189 -12.74 6.87 -22.82
C VAL A 189 -12.33 5.42 -22.93
N HIS A 190 -12.85 4.58 -22.04
CA HIS A 190 -12.49 3.16 -21.98
C HIS A 190 -13.01 2.40 -23.22
N GLY A 191 -12.21 1.48 -23.75
CA GLY A 191 -12.61 0.59 -24.82
C GLY A 191 -13.75 -0.34 -24.39
N ILE A 192 -14.74 -0.49 -25.25
CA ILE A 192 -15.93 -1.32 -24.99
C ILE A 192 -15.91 -2.67 -25.76
N GLY A 193 -14.82 -2.95 -26.47
CA GLY A 193 -14.71 -4.15 -27.31
C GLY A 193 -15.80 -4.17 -28.38
N SER A 194 -16.51 -5.29 -28.50
CA SER A 194 -17.63 -5.49 -29.42
C SER A 194 -19.02 -5.32 -28.78
N ASP A 195 -19.10 -4.78 -27.57
CA ASP A 195 -20.36 -4.59 -26.85
C ASP A 195 -21.15 -3.41 -27.43
N ALA A 196 -22.03 -3.71 -28.41
CA ALA A 196 -22.86 -2.72 -29.08
C ALA A 196 -23.82 -1.96 -28.15
N SER A 197 -24.16 -2.52 -26.98
CA SER A 197 -25.04 -1.85 -26.01
C SER A 197 -24.39 -0.63 -25.36
N LYS A 198 -23.07 -0.52 -25.46
CA LYS A 198 -22.28 0.59 -24.92
C LYS A 198 -21.81 1.60 -25.96
N GLU A 199 -22.09 1.39 -27.27
CA GLU A 199 -21.67 2.32 -28.30
C GLU A 199 -22.39 3.67 -28.18
N GLY A 200 -21.64 4.76 -28.32
CA GLY A 200 -22.14 6.12 -28.19
C GLY A 200 -22.51 6.57 -26.78
N LYS A 201 -22.31 5.74 -25.77
CA LYS A 201 -22.45 6.17 -24.37
C LYS A 201 -21.34 7.12 -23.98
N THR A 202 -21.54 7.91 -22.92
CA THR A 202 -20.71 9.07 -22.66
C THR A 202 -20.04 9.08 -21.29
N VAL A 203 -18.86 9.67 -21.28
CA VAL A 203 -18.23 10.21 -20.09
C VAL A 203 -17.93 11.69 -20.32
N ALA A 204 -18.16 12.53 -19.32
CA ALA A 204 -18.11 13.98 -19.47
C ALA A 204 -17.29 14.63 -18.34
N TRP A 205 -16.54 15.69 -18.70
CA TRP A 205 -15.70 16.44 -17.76
C TRP A 205 -15.88 17.95 -17.96
N ARG A 206 -15.89 18.69 -16.85
CA ARG A 206 -15.95 20.16 -16.84
C ARG A 206 -15.21 20.75 -15.64
N ASN A 207 -15.07 22.07 -15.61
CA ASN A 207 -14.45 22.80 -14.51
C ASN A 207 -13.04 22.26 -14.16
N ILE A 208 -12.27 21.87 -15.21
CA ILE A 208 -10.95 21.27 -15.07
C ILE A 208 -9.94 22.38 -14.78
N ARG A 209 -9.39 22.42 -13.57
CA ARG A 209 -8.39 23.40 -13.14
C ARG A 209 -7.23 22.77 -12.41
N ILE A 210 -6.07 23.37 -12.52
CA ILE A 210 -4.83 22.89 -11.92
C ILE A 210 -4.12 24.02 -11.16
N CYS A 211 -3.57 23.66 -10.00
CA CYS A 211 -2.62 24.50 -9.26
C CYS A 211 -1.24 23.83 -9.36
N THR A 212 -0.23 24.59 -9.79
CA THR A 212 1.17 24.13 -9.92
C THR A 212 2.16 25.08 -9.24
N ILE A 213 1.66 26.11 -8.57
CA ILE A 213 2.45 27.11 -7.84
C ILE A 213 2.02 27.06 -6.38
N ASP A 214 2.98 27.02 -5.47
CA ASP A 214 2.74 26.94 -4.03
C ASP A 214 1.75 25.84 -3.62
N VAL A 215 1.85 24.69 -4.28
CA VAL A 215 0.92 23.54 -4.09
C VAL A 215 0.76 23.16 -2.62
N ALA A 216 1.81 23.28 -1.81
CA ALA A 216 1.76 22.97 -0.39
C ALA A 216 0.76 23.84 0.39
N ARG A 217 0.56 25.10 -0.01
CA ARG A 217 -0.39 26.02 0.58
C ARG A 217 -1.85 25.59 0.39
N TYR A 218 -2.11 24.91 -0.73
CA TYR A 218 -3.46 24.46 -1.13
C TYR A 218 -3.69 22.98 -0.87
N ALA A 219 -2.67 22.26 -0.43
CA ALA A 219 -2.76 20.85 -0.10
C ALA A 219 -3.73 20.63 1.05
N SER A 220 -4.54 19.59 0.95
CA SER A 220 -5.45 19.17 2.01
C SER A 220 -4.65 18.70 3.23
N PRO A 221 -5.11 18.96 4.46
CA PRO A 221 -4.53 18.36 5.65
C PRO A 221 -4.47 16.82 5.52
N GLU A 222 -3.54 16.20 6.23
CA GLU A 222 -3.47 14.76 6.31
C GLU A 222 -4.73 14.19 6.98
N ASP A 223 -5.42 13.26 6.31
CA ASP A 223 -6.50 12.48 6.93
C ASP A 223 -5.99 11.08 7.32
N ARG A 224 -5.68 10.91 8.60
CA ARG A 224 -5.18 9.64 9.14
C ARG A 224 -6.21 8.50 9.12
N ARG A 225 -7.48 8.78 8.83
CA ARG A 225 -8.53 7.76 8.67
C ARG A 225 -8.40 7.07 7.31
N THR A 226 -7.84 7.77 6.31
CA THR A 226 -7.51 7.17 5.02
C THR A 226 -6.23 6.35 5.15
N PRO A 227 -6.27 5.03 4.98
CA PRO A 227 -5.08 4.19 5.00
C PRO A 227 -4.06 4.65 3.96
N GLN A 228 -2.80 4.76 4.34
CA GLN A 228 -1.72 5.04 3.41
C GLN A 228 -1.11 3.74 2.89
N VAL A 229 -0.90 3.64 1.59
CA VAL A 229 -0.15 2.55 0.95
C VAL A 229 1.20 3.10 0.51
N ASN A 230 2.28 2.52 1.00
CA ASN A 230 3.63 2.80 0.53
C ASN A 230 4.02 1.70 -0.48
N ALA A 231 4.11 2.05 -1.77
CA ALA A 231 4.45 1.14 -2.85
C ALA A 231 5.95 1.14 -3.19
N ILE A 232 6.77 1.90 -2.47
CA ILE A 232 8.22 1.95 -2.65
C ILE A 232 8.85 0.88 -1.75
N ASP A 233 9.34 -0.17 -2.35
CA ASP A 233 9.88 -1.32 -1.62
C ASP A 233 11.03 -0.94 -0.69
N ASN A 234 11.04 -1.54 0.49
CA ASN A 234 12.06 -1.40 1.55
C ASN A 234 12.31 0.06 1.97
N THR A 235 11.23 0.85 1.98
CA THR A 235 11.25 2.22 2.48
C THR A 235 10.15 2.45 3.52
N LEU A 236 10.26 3.56 4.23
CA LEU A 236 9.22 4.04 5.13
C LEU A 236 8.72 5.40 4.65
N SER A 237 7.42 5.58 4.54
CA SER A 237 6.85 6.90 4.35
C SER A 237 7.08 7.80 5.57
N ALA A 238 6.93 9.11 5.41
CA ALA A 238 7.02 10.06 6.53
C ALA A 238 6.00 9.72 7.64
N ARG A 239 4.80 9.25 7.26
CA ARG A 239 3.75 8.81 8.20
C ARG A 239 4.20 7.58 8.98
N GLU A 240 4.73 6.57 8.30
CA GLU A 240 5.23 5.35 8.95
C GLU A 240 6.37 5.66 9.94
N GLN A 241 7.30 6.57 9.55
CA GLN A 241 8.37 7.01 10.44
C GLN A 241 7.81 7.74 11.68
N ALA A 242 6.85 8.65 11.48
CA ALA A 242 6.19 9.37 12.58
C ALA A 242 5.36 8.44 13.50
N GLU A 243 4.86 7.33 12.98
CA GLU A 243 4.17 6.29 13.75
C GLU A 243 5.13 5.33 14.48
N GLY A 244 6.44 5.48 14.27
CA GLY A 244 7.49 4.68 14.94
C GLY A 244 7.86 3.39 14.25
N TRP A 245 7.48 3.20 12.97
CA TRP A 245 7.97 2.10 12.17
C TRP A 245 9.47 2.21 11.90
N LYS A 246 10.15 1.08 11.88
CA LYS A 246 11.55 0.92 11.51
C LYS A 246 11.68 -0.21 10.52
N LEU A 247 12.56 -0.08 9.53
CA LEU A 247 12.95 -1.21 8.69
C LEU A 247 13.77 -2.19 9.51
N LEU A 248 13.45 -3.47 9.44
CA LEU A 248 14.30 -4.56 9.90
C LEU A 248 15.28 -4.99 8.82
N TRP A 249 15.00 -4.63 7.58
CA TRP A 249 15.86 -4.90 6.44
C TRP A 249 15.78 -3.75 5.43
N ASP A 250 16.93 -3.31 4.95
CA ASP A 250 17.10 -2.12 4.09
C ASP A 250 16.97 -2.41 2.58
N GLY A 251 16.75 -3.67 2.20
CA GLY A 251 16.69 -4.10 0.79
C GLY A 251 18.06 -4.27 0.13
N LYS A 252 19.18 -4.09 0.82
CA LYS A 252 20.52 -4.01 0.21
C LYS A 252 21.59 -4.78 0.95
N THR A 253 21.57 -4.76 2.27
CA THR A 253 22.65 -5.32 3.12
C THR A 253 22.12 -6.42 4.03
N THR A 254 23.03 -7.09 4.71
CA THR A 254 22.70 -8.09 5.74
C THR A 254 22.75 -7.52 7.15
N GLU A 255 22.89 -6.19 7.28
CA GLU A 255 22.97 -5.51 8.56
C GLU A 255 21.70 -5.78 9.40
N GLY A 256 21.89 -6.03 10.69
CA GLY A 256 20.83 -6.36 11.63
C GLY A 256 20.40 -7.84 11.61
N TRP A 257 21.01 -8.68 10.75
CA TRP A 257 20.70 -10.10 10.64
C TRP A 257 21.96 -10.98 10.75
N ARG A 258 21.79 -12.18 11.28
CA ARG A 258 22.80 -13.24 11.34
C ARG A 258 22.13 -14.60 11.17
N GLY A 259 22.90 -15.63 10.89
CA GLY A 259 22.39 -17.01 10.99
C GLY A 259 21.90 -17.32 12.41
N ALA A 260 20.81 -18.06 12.53
CA ALA A 260 20.24 -18.42 13.84
C ALA A 260 21.26 -19.18 14.72
N LYS A 261 22.16 -19.94 14.09
CA LYS A 261 23.20 -20.74 14.73
C LYS A 261 24.62 -20.27 14.38
N LEU A 262 24.75 -19.05 13.85
CA LEU A 262 26.01 -18.45 13.42
C LEU A 262 26.14 -17.06 14.04
N ASP A 263 27.38 -16.57 14.13
CA ASP A 263 27.66 -15.19 14.59
C ASP A 263 27.56 -14.16 13.45
N ALA A 264 27.59 -14.62 12.20
CA ALA A 264 27.47 -13.78 11.01
C ALA A 264 26.29 -14.25 10.12
N PHE A 265 25.97 -13.47 9.10
CA PHE A 265 24.99 -13.86 8.08
C PHE A 265 25.51 -15.09 7.29
N PRO A 266 24.64 -16.05 6.88
CA PRO A 266 25.06 -17.23 6.12
C PRO A 266 25.75 -16.86 4.79
N GLU A 267 26.86 -17.52 4.47
CA GLU A 267 27.58 -17.31 3.20
C GLU A 267 26.88 -17.91 1.98
N LYS A 268 25.90 -18.80 2.20
CA LYS A 268 25.11 -19.49 1.14
C LYS A 268 23.66 -19.64 1.56
N GLY A 269 22.81 -20.02 0.61
CA GLY A 269 21.39 -20.30 0.85
C GLY A 269 20.51 -19.05 0.86
N TRP A 270 21.08 -17.87 1.01
CA TRP A 270 20.42 -16.59 0.96
C TRP A 270 21.08 -15.67 -0.07
N VAL A 271 20.29 -14.91 -0.81
CA VAL A 271 20.78 -13.92 -1.78
C VAL A 271 19.93 -12.66 -1.73
N ILE A 272 20.55 -11.51 -1.98
CA ILE A 272 19.89 -10.21 -2.12
C ILE A 272 19.94 -9.83 -3.60
N GLU A 273 18.77 -9.74 -4.23
CA GLU A 273 18.63 -9.38 -5.64
C GLU A 273 17.50 -8.38 -5.84
N ASN A 274 17.77 -7.23 -6.43
CA ASN A 274 16.78 -6.20 -6.77
C ASN A 274 15.86 -5.79 -5.59
N GLY A 275 16.43 -5.63 -4.39
CA GLY A 275 15.66 -5.28 -3.20
C GLY A 275 14.81 -6.44 -2.64
N ILE A 276 15.12 -7.66 -3.00
CA ILE A 276 14.45 -8.88 -2.52
C ILE A 276 15.47 -9.75 -1.78
N LEU A 277 15.14 -10.16 -0.56
CA LEU A 277 15.86 -11.17 0.19
C LEU A 277 15.27 -12.54 -0.13
N LYS A 278 16.07 -13.41 -0.73
CA LYS A 278 15.60 -14.67 -1.30
C LYS A 278 16.28 -15.85 -0.64
N VAL A 279 15.49 -16.84 -0.22
CA VAL A 279 15.95 -18.19 0.10
C VAL A 279 16.17 -18.94 -1.19
N LEU A 280 17.36 -19.47 -1.41
CA LEU A 280 17.68 -20.29 -2.59
C LEU A 280 17.13 -21.70 -2.41
N LYS A 281 16.69 -22.28 -3.54
CA LYS A 281 16.24 -23.66 -3.53
C LYS A 281 17.37 -24.61 -3.14
N GLY A 282 17.13 -25.42 -2.12
CA GLY A 282 18.00 -26.49 -1.64
C GLY A 282 17.43 -27.88 -1.91
N ASN A 283 17.55 -28.76 -0.95
CA ASN A 283 17.07 -30.14 -0.99
C ASN A 283 15.71 -30.35 -0.30
N GLY A 284 15.00 -29.30 0.11
CA GLY A 284 13.75 -29.37 0.86
C GLY A 284 13.93 -29.73 2.35
N GLY A 285 15.15 -29.73 2.84
CA GLY A 285 15.46 -30.00 4.27
C GLY A 285 15.46 -28.72 5.09
N GLU A 286 14.84 -28.75 6.25
CA GLU A 286 14.75 -27.64 7.19
C GLU A 286 16.15 -27.18 7.65
N SER A 287 16.46 -25.91 7.44
CA SER A 287 17.73 -25.25 7.86
C SER A 287 19.01 -25.90 7.29
N THR A 288 18.95 -26.50 6.10
CA THR A 288 20.11 -27.27 5.55
C THR A 288 20.88 -26.52 4.47
N ASN A 289 20.32 -25.51 3.82
CA ASN A 289 20.94 -24.84 2.68
C ASN A 289 21.70 -23.54 3.04
N GLY A 290 21.51 -22.98 4.16
CA GLY A 290 22.16 -21.77 4.70
C GLY A 290 21.77 -21.63 6.14
N GLY A 291 20.65 -22.21 6.47
CA GLY A 291 20.01 -22.12 7.77
C GLY A 291 19.17 -20.87 7.92
N ASP A 292 18.40 -20.86 8.97
CA ASP A 292 17.55 -19.71 9.32
C ASP A 292 18.39 -18.49 9.62
N ILE A 293 17.81 -17.32 9.37
CA ILE A 293 18.38 -16.04 9.81
C ILE A 293 17.53 -15.42 10.92
N VAL A 294 18.18 -14.78 11.87
CA VAL A 294 17.55 -14.05 12.99
C VAL A 294 18.03 -12.62 13.05
N THR A 295 17.18 -11.73 13.56
CA THR A 295 17.59 -10.37 13.93
C THR A 295 18.70 -10.41 14.97
N THR A 296 19.63 -9.46 14.95
CA THR A 296 20.67 -9.33 15.99
C THR A 296 20.11 -8.82 17.32
N ARG A 297 18.95 -8.14 17.30
CA ARG A 297 18.20 -7.66 18.48
C ARG A 297 17.03 -8.57 18.80
N THR A 298 16.56 -8.49 20.03
CA THR A 298 15.31 -9.08 20.53
C THR A 298 14.18 -8.04 20.58
N TYR A 299 12.93 -8.50 20.59
CA TYR A 299 11.72 -7.68 20.61
C TYR A 299 10.69 -8.24 21.59
N LYS A 300 9.98 -7.34 22.30
CA LYS A 300 9.00 -7.70 23.34
C LYS A 300 7.55 -7.47 22.87
N ASN A 301 7.20 -6.23 22.63
CA ASN A 301 5.87 -5.81 22.16
C ASN A 301 6.04 -5.10 20.84
N PHE A 302 5.34 -5.55 19.80
CA PHE A 302 5.57 -5.01 18.46
C PHE A 302 4.41 -5.29 17.49
N VAL A 303 4.42 -4.57 16.39
CA VAL A 303 3.76 -4.94 15.14
C VAL A 303 4.86 -5.23 14.13
N LEU A 304 4.95 -6.46 13.66
CA LEU A 304 5.86 -6.90 12.60
C LEU A 304 5.07 -7.01 11.30
N SER A 305 5.61 -6.48 10.21
CA SER A 305 5.06 -6.64 8.87
C SER A 305 6.14 -7.16 7.93
N VAL A 306 5.82 -8.19 7.15
CA VAL A 306 6.73 -8.85 6.22
C VAL A 306 5.97 -9.18 4.94
N ASP A 307 6.46 -8.71 3.80
CA ASP A 307 5.96 -9.16 2.51
C ASP A 307 6.74 -10.40 2.08
N PHE A 308 6.00 -11.47 1.73
CA PHE A 308 6.57 -12.74 1.27
C PHE A 308 5.90 -13.25 0.00
N LYS A 309 6.65 -13.98 -0.79
CA LYS A 309 6.15 -14.74 -1.95
C LYS A 309 6.81 -16.13 -1.96
N ILE A 310 6.05 -17.16 -2.35
CA ILE A 310 6.51 -18.55 -2.38
C ILE A 310 6.35 -19.18 -3.76
N THR A 311 7.15 -20.19 -4.03
CA THR A 311 6.95 -21.10 -5.16
C THR A 311 5.92 -22.18 -4.83
N LYS A 312 5.44 -22.89 -5.86
CA LYS A 312 4.53 -24.03 -5.68
C LYS A 312 5.21 -25.14 -4.87
N GLY A 313 4.52 -25.59 -3.83
CA GLY A 313 4.98 -26.62 -2.92
C GLY A 313 6.01 -26.14 -1.88
N ALA A 314 6.25 -24.83 -1.76
CA ALA A 314 7.22 -24.29 -0.81
C ALA A 314 6.74 -24.28 0.63
N ASN A 315 7.71 -24.34 1.54
CA ASN A 315 7.59 -24.18 2.98
C ASN A 315 8.60 -23.16 3.49
N SER A 316 8.18 -22.33 4.42
CA SER A 316 8.97 -21.36 5.18
C SER A 316 8.20 -20.93 6.43
N GLY A 317 8.73 -19.97 7.18
CA GLY A 317 8.06 -19.41 8.36
C GLY A 317 8.64 -18.07 8.79
N ILE A 318 7.81 -17.28 9.45
CA ILE A 318 8.22 -16.09 10.18
C ILE A 318 8.08 -16.42 11.65
N LYS A 319 9.21 -16.58 12.37
CA LYS A 319 9.19 -16.90 13.79
C LYS A 319 9.46 -15.66 14.63
N TYR A 320 8.92 -15.67 15.83
CA TYR A 320 9.08 -14.62 16.84
C TYR A 320 9.18 -15.24 18.23
N PHE A 321 9.70 -14.49 19.20
CA PHE A 321 10.16 -15.02 20.48
C PHE A 321 11.16 -16.15 20.31
N VAL A 322 12.01 -16.04 19.27
CA VAL A 322 13.03 -17.06 19.02
C VAL A 322 14.15 -16.95 20.03
N ASP A 323 14.49 -18.09 20.63
CA ASP A 323 15.69 -18.29 21.44
C ASP A 323 16.61 -19.28 20.72
N PRO A 324 17.69 -18.82 20.06
CA PRO A 324 18.62 -19.69 19.34
C PRO A 324 19.37 -20.69 20.22
N THR A 325 19.33 -20.52 21.52
CA THR A 325 20.03 -21.42 22.46
C THR A 325 19.25 -22.70 22.74
N LEU A 326 17.94 -22.72 22.49
CA LEU A 326 17.07 -23.87 22.79
C LEU A 326 17.34 -25.06 21.84
N ASN A 327 17.65 -24.82 20.56
CA ASN A 327 18.01 -25.88 19.63
C ASN A 327 19.31 -25.56 18.90
N LYS A 328 20.41 -26.16 19.36
CA LYS A 328 21.75 -26.06 18.72
C LYS A 328 22.03 -27.19 17.72
N GLY A 329 21.16 -28.21 17.66
CA GLY A 329 21.26 -29.35 16.76
C GLY A 329 20.71 -29.08 15.37
N ALA A 330 20.32 -30.12 14.64
CA ALA A 330 19.68 -30.02 13.33
C ALA A 330 18.29 -29.37 13.41
N GLY A 331 17.80 -28.85 12.30
CA GLY A 331 16.50 -28.19 12.20
C GLY A 331 16.52 -26.72 12.59
N SER A 332 15.37 -26.11 12.61
CA SER A 332 15.15 -24.68 12.84
C SER A 332 15.32 -24.28 14.32
N ALA A 333 15.67 -23.02 14.56
CA ALA A 333 15.64 -22.46 15.91
C ALA A 333 14.21 -22.35 16.45
N ILE A 334 14.06 -22.45 17.78
CA ILE A 334 12.77 -22.56 18.45
C ILE A 334 12.15 -21.20 18.73
N GLY A 335 10.88 -21.04 18.36
CA GLY A 335 10.05 -19.86 18.59
C GLY A 335 8.62 -20.08 18.09
N CYS A 336 7.70 -19.16 18.42
CA CYS A 336 6.36 -19.14 17.83
C CYS A 336 6.46 -18.81 16.34
N GLU A 337 5.60 -19.42 15.53
CA GLU A 337 5.74 -19.35 14.07
C GLU A 337 4.43 -18.99 13.37
N PHE A 338 4.48 -17.92 12.56
CA PHE A 338 3.52 -17.68 11.49
C PHE A 338 3.93 -18.57 10.31
N GLN A 339 3.16 -19.63 10.05
CA GLN A 339 3.47 -20.58 9.00
C GLN A 339 3.33 -19.98 7.61
N ILE A 340 4.31 -20.22 6.74
CA ILE A 340 4.27 -19.91 5.31
C ILE A 340 4.34 -21.22 4.53
N LEU A 341 3.24 -21.60 3.84
CA LEU A 341 3.11 -22.92 3.21
C LEU A 341 2.25 -22.86 1.95
N ASP A 342 2.57 -23.68 0.96
CA ASP A 342 1.61 -24.06 -0.09
C ASP A 342 0.68 -25.16 0.46
N ASP A 343 -0.48 -24.78 0.95
CA ASP A 343 -1.44 -25.68 1.60
C ASP A 343 -1.93 -26.81 0.70
N GLU A 344 -1.88 -26.62 -0.63
CA GLU A 344 -2.36 -27.62 -1.60
C GLU A 344 -1.32 -28.68 -1.90
N ARG A 345 -0.02 -28.31 -1.91
CA ARG A 345 1.04 -29.15 -2.49
C ARG A 345 2.05 -29.65 -1.48
N HIS A 346 2.34 -28.86 -0.43
CA HIS A 346 3.36 -29.26 0.54
C HIS A 346 2.80 -30.36 1.48
N PRO A 347 3.56 -31.47 1.73
CA PRO A 347 3.07 -32.58 2.54
C PRO A 347 2.75 -32.22 3.98
N ASP A 348 3.43 -31.23 4.57
CA ASP A 348 3.23 -30.80 5.96
C ASP A 348 1.81 -30.23 6.20
N ALA A 349 1.13 -29.72 5.16
CA ALA A 349 -0.26 -29.26 5.24
C ALA A 349 -1.25 -30.37 5.68
N LYS A 350 -0.88 -31.64 5.49
CA LYS A 350 -1.67 -32.81 5.83
C LYS A 350 -1.33 -33.37 7.21
N LEU A 351 -0.29 -32.84 7.82
CA LEU A 351 0.17 -33.24 9.16
C LEU A 351 -0.44 -32.32 10.22
N GLY A 352 -0.15 -32.64 11.49
CA GLY A 352 -0.68 -31.90 12.63
C GLY A 352 -2.15 -32.21 12.93
N VAL A 353 -2.83 -31.27 13.58
CA VAL A 353 -4.21 -31.43 14.02
C VAL A 353 -5.08 -30.32 13.43
N LYS A 354 -6.19 -30.69 12.77
CA LYS A 354 -7.17 -29.74 12.20
C LYS A 354 -6.57 -28.67 11.30
N GLY A 355 -5.44 -28.95 10.61
CA GLY A 355 -4.78 -28.01 9.70
C GLY A 355 -3.93 -26.95 10.40
N ASN A 356 -3.48 -27.18 11.62
CA ASN A 356 -2.65 -26.25 12.39
C ASN A 356 -1.20 -26.12 11.87
N ARG A 357 -0.88 -26.73 10.70
CA ARG A 357 0.38 -26.57 9.97
C ARG A 357 0.21 -25.89 8.62
N LYS A 358 -1.00 -25.39 8.32
CA LYS A 358 -1.28 -24.64 7.10
C LYS A 358 -0.85 -23.18 7.21
N LEU A 359 -0.77 -22.51 6.06
CA LEU A 359 -0.43 -21.09 5.94
C LEU A 359 -1.16 -20.21 6.96
N GLY A 360 -0.42 -19.32 7.64
CA GLY A 360 -0.96 -18.36 8.61
C GLY A 360 -1.30 -18.93 9.97
N SER A 361 -1.26 -20.25 10.15
CA SER A 361 -1.45 -20.90 11.45
C SER A 361 -0.34 -20.47 12.43
N LEU A 362 -0.64 -20.51 13.72
CA LEU A 362 0.42 -20.66 14.72
C LEU A 362 0.85 -22.14 14.64
N TYR A 363 2.00 -22.35 14.00
CA TYR A 363 2.45 -23.67 13.55
C TYR A 363 2.40 -24.72 14.66
N ASP A 364 1.76 -25.86 14.34
CA ASP A 364 1.52 -27.03 15.20
C ASP A 364 0.69 -26.77 16.47
N LEU A 365 0.10 -25.58 16.61
CA LEU A 365 -0.70 -25.17 17.79
C LEU A 365 -2.13 -24.77 17.38
N ILE A 366 -2.30 -23.63 16.67
CA ILE A 366 -3.61 -23.06 16.36
C ILE A 366 -3.80 -22.95 14.85
N PRO A 367 -4.83 -23.56 14.26
CA PRO A 367 -5.09 -23.49 12.84
C PRO A 367 -5.58 -22.10 12.41
N ALA A 368 -5.10 -21.62 11.26
CA ALA A 368 -5.71 -20.50 10.55
C ALA A 368 -7.03 -20.95 9.87
N PRO A 369 -7.95 -20.02 9.51
CA PRO A 369 -9.11 -20.32 8.70
C PRO A 369 -8.74 -21.01 7.39
N GLU A 370 -9.60 -21.89 6.89
CA GLU A 370 -9.34 -22.61 5.64
C GLU A 370 -9.33 -21.66 4.44
N LYS A 371 -10.29 -20.73 4.36
CA LYS A 371 -10.32 -19.68 3.35
C LYS A 371 -9.50 -18.48 3.83
N LYS A 372 -8.50 -18.11 3.06
CA LYS A 372 -7.56 -17.02 3.35
C LYS A 372 -7.34 -16.14 2.11
N PRO A 373 -7.07 -14.83 2.27
CA PRO A 373 -6.73 -13.94 1.16
C PRO A 373 -5.27 -14.16 0.73
N PHE A 374 -4.97 -15.28 0.07
CA PHE A 374 -3.63 -15.66 -0.35
C PHE A 374 -3.52 -15.81 -1.86
N ASN A 375 -2.43 -15.30 -2.45
CA ASN A 375 -2.09 -15.47 -3.85
C ASN A 375 -0.65 -15.97 -3.98
N ILE A 376 -0.49 -17.22 -4.42
CA ILE A 376 0.80 -17.92 -4.46
C ILE A 376 1.84 -17.27 -5.39
N ASN A 377 1.43 -16.57 -6.44
CA ASN A 377 2.32 -15.98 -7.43
C ASN A 377 2.66 -14.52 -7.15
N GLU A 378 2.11 -13.94 -6.07
CA GLU A 378 2.26 -12.54 -5.72
C GLU A 378 2.89 -12.39 -4.34
N PHE A 379 3.36 -11.18 -4.03
CA PHE A 379 3.72 -10.85 -2.68
C PHE A 379 2.46 -10.74 -1.82
N ASN A 380 2.51 -11.37 -0.66
CA ASN A 380 1.48 -11.35 0.37
C ASN A 380 2.07 -10.73 1.64
N THR A 381 1.29 -9.97 2.36
CA THR A 381 1.73 -9.31 3.59
C THR A 381 1.28 -10.09 4.82
N ALA A 382 2.23 -10.66 5.54
CA ALA A 382 2.02 -11.22 6.88
C ALA A 382 2.21 -10.13 7.93
N VAL A 383 1.29 -10.04 8.91
CA VAL A 383 1.45 -9.16 10.06
C VAL A 383 1.29 -9.97 11.34
N VAL A 384 2.25 -9.81 12.25
CA VAL A 384 2.20 -10.35 13.61
C VAL A 384 2.13 -9.19 14.59
N ILE A 385 1.09 -9.18 15.43
CA ILE A 385 0.91 -8.15 16.46
C ILE A 385 1.10 -8.79 17.82
N VAL A 386 2.01 -8.26 18.62
CA VAL A 386 2.29 -8.73 19.98
C VAL A 386 2.04 -7.61 20.97
N ARG A 387 1.14 -7.84 21.92
CA ARG A 387 0.80 -6.92 23.02
C ARG A 387 0.82 -7.67 24.35
N GLY A 388 1.96 -7.75 24.98
CA GLY A 388 2.15 -8.55 26.17
C GLY A 388 1.97 -10.05 25.89
N ARG A 389 0.93 -10.64 26.49
CA ARG A 389 0.58 -12.06 26.23
C ARG A 389 -0.27 -12.23 24.98
N HIS A 390 -0.99 -11.21 24.54
CA HIS A 390 -1.90 -11.27 23.40
C HIS A 390 -1.14 -11.18 22.07
N VAL A 391 -1.42 -12.11 21.17
CA VAL A 391 -0.81 -12.20 19.84
C VAL A 391 -1.89 -12.37 18.77
N GLU A 392 -1.71 -11.71 17.64
CA GLU A 392 -2.58 -11.81 16.46
C GLU A 392 -1.76 -12.14 15.22
N HIS A 393 -2.29 -13.02 14.33
CA HIS A 393 -1.79 -13.24 12.98
C HIS A 393 -2.76 -12.64 11.96
N TRP A 394 -2.21 -11.92 10.99
CA TRP A 394 -2.94 -11.28 9.90
C TRP A 394 -2.30 -11.61 8.55
N LEU A 395 -3.10 -11.79 7.51
CA LEU A 395 -2.66 -11.99 6.13
C LEU A 395 -3.43 -11.07 5.21
N ASN A 396 -2.72 -10.26 4.40
CA ASN A 396 -3.31 -9.32 3.44
C ASN A 396 -4.43 -8.43 4.03
N GLY A 397 -4.29 -8.04 5.30
CA GLY A 397 -5.24 -7.19 6.02
C GLY A 397 -6.41 -7.93 6.68
N GLU A 398 -6.52 -9.25 6.57
CA GLU A 398 -7.49 -10.06 7.31
C GLU A 398 -6.85 -10.72 8.52
N LYS A 399 -7.52 -10.63 9.68
CA LYS A 399 -7.11 -11.35 10.89
C LYS A 399 -7.42 -12.83 10.75
N LEU A 400 -6.39 -13.68 10.87
CA LEU A 400 -6.52 -15.12 10.77
C LEU A 400 -6.80 -15.77 12.12
N LEU A 401 -6.06 -15.37 13.15
CA LEU A 401 -6.21 -15.92 14.50
C LEU A 401 -5.67 -14.92 15.55
N GLU A 402 -6.05 -15.16 16.78
CA GLU A 402 -5.49 -14.50 17.97
C GLU A 402 -5.41 -15.48 19.13
N TYR A 403 -4.49 -15.26 20.05
CA TYR A 403 -4.30 -16.10 21.24
C TYR A 403 -3.58 -15.35 22.36
N ASN A 404 -3.63 -15.93 23.54
CA ASN A 404 -2.82 -15.48 24.67
C ASN A 404 -1.77 -16.52 25.01
N ARG A 405 -0.53 -16.06 25.23
CA ARG A 405 0.57 -16.89 25.73
C ARG A 405 0.44 -17.08 27.24
N ASP A 406 0.95 -18.19 27.77
CA ASP A 406 1.10 -18.45 29.20
C ASP A 406 -0.24 -18.42 29.97
N ASP A 407 -1.34 -18.88 29.33
CA ASP A 407 -2.58 -19.20 30.00
C ASP A 407 -2.83 -20.74 29.98
N GLN A 408 -3.96 -21.17 30.54
CA GLN A 408 -4.26 -22.60 30.63
C GLN A 408 -4.45 -23.23 29.24
N GLU A 409 -5.06 -22.51 28.30
CA GLU A 409 -5.27 -22.99 26.93
C GLU A 409 -3.94 -23.10 26.19
N TRP A 410 -3.07 -22.10 26.28
CA TRP A 410 -1.71 -22.12 25.76
C TRP A 410 -0.93 -23.34 26.26
N ASN A 411 -0.91 -23.55 27.57
CA ASN A 411 -0.15 -24.65 28.17
C ASN A 411 -0.67 -26.02 27.70
N ALA A 412 -1.99 -26.16 27.51
CA ALA A 412 -2.58 -27.38 26.96
C ALA A 412 -2.16 -27.58 25.49
N LEU A 413 -2.23 -26.54 24.65
CA LEU A 413 -1.82 -26.62 23.25
C LEU A 413 -0.34 -27.01 23.11
N VAL A 414 0.56 -26.39 23.88
CA VAL A 414 1.99 -26.73 23.88
C VAL A 414 2.22 -28.18 24.33
N ALA A 415 1.54 -28.65 25.36
CA ALA A 415 1.67 -30.03 25.85
C ALA A 415 1.27 -31.10 24.83
N TYR A 416 0.37 -30.76 23.90
CA TYR A 416 -0.08 -31.67 22.83
C TYR A 416 0.61 -31.45 21.48
N SER A 417 1.58 -30.51 21.40
CA SER A 417 2.33 -30.20 20.19
C SER A 417 3.72 -30.84 20.17
N LYS A 418 4.43 -30.66 19.06
CA LYS A 418 5.87 -31.01 18.95
C LYS A 418 6.75 -30.21 19.90
N TYR A 419 6.23 -29.12 20.47
CA TYR A 419 6.97 -28.20 21.34
C TYR A 419 6.94 -28.59 22.83
N ARG A 420 6.25 -29.67 23.20
CA ARG A 420 6.12 -30.12 24.59
C ARG A 420 7.45 -30.34 25.33
N ASP A 421 8.49 -30.71 24.58
CA ASP A 421 9.82 -31.00 25.15
C ASP A 421 10.71 -29.75 25.28
N TRP A 422 10.19 -28.56 24.87
CA TRP A 422 10.92 -27.31 24.94
C TRP A 422 10.45 -26.48 26.15
N PRO A 423 11.30 -26.30 27.18
CA PRO A 423 10.94 -25.50 28.35
C PRO A 423 10.58 -24.07 27.98
N ASN A 424 9.47 -23.57 28.56
CA ASN A 424 8.98 -22.21 28.36
C ASN A 424 8.74 -21.81 26.89
N PHE A 425 8.45 -22.76 26.02
CA PHE A 425 8.15 -22.47 24.62
C PHE A 425 7.17 -21.30 24.48
N GLY A 426 7.57 -20.27 23.71
CA GLY A 426 6.78 -19.08 23.43
C GLY A 426 6.55 -18.14 24.63
N ASN A 427 7.01 -18.45 25.85
CA ASN A 427 6.77 -17.65 27.05
C ASN A 427 7.94 -16.70 27.41
N ALA A 428 8.97 -16.64 26.57
CA ALA A 428 10.05 -15.66 26.75
C ALA A 428 9.49 -14.23 26.80
N ALA A 429 10.08 -13.36 27.63
CA ALA A 429 9.67 -11.97 27.73
C ALA A 429 9.91 -11.19 26.43
N GLU A 430 10.98 -11.55 25.72
CA GLU A 430 11.37 -11.04 24.40
C GLU A 430 12.12 -12.13 23.62
N GLY A 431 12.27 -11.96 22.32
CA GLY A 431 13.02 -12.91 21.50
C GLY A 431 13.36 -12.33 20.14
N HIS A 432 14.16 -13.05 19.38
CA HIS A 432 14.52 -12.68 18.02
C HIS A 432 13.35 -12.88 17.05
N ILE A 433 13.35 -12.14 15.94
CA ILE A 433 12.56 -12.42 14.75
C ILE A 433 13.40 -13.29 13.82
N LEU A 434 12.79 -14.32 13.22
CA LEU A 434 13.45 -15.27 12.35
C LEU A 434 12.72 -15.40 11.02
N LEU A 435 13.47 -15.51 9.93
CA LEU A 435 12.99 -15.99 8.64
C LEU A 435 13.59 -17.38 8.38
N GLN A 436 12.71 -18.32 8.02
CA GLN A 436 13.09 -19.73 7.92
C GLN A 436 13.60 -20.11 6.53
N ASP A 437 14.72 -20.85 6.50
CA ASP A 437 15.18 -21.65 5.38
C ASP A 437 14.65 -23.08 5.52
N HIS A 438 13.67 -23.45 4.71
CA HIS A 438 13.17 -24.84 4.65
C HIS A 438 13.62 -25.56 3.36
N GLY A 439 14.63 -25.02 2.66
CA GLY A 439 15.16 -25.59 1.42
C GLY A 439 14.29 -25.32 0.19
N ASP A 440 13.28 -24.49 0.30
CA ASP A 440 12.42 -24.05 -0.80
C ASP A 440 12.67 -22.60 -1.17
N GLU A 441 12.36 -22.22 -2.41
CA GLU A 441 12.54 -20.86 -2.87
C GLU A 441 11.41 -19.96 -2.35
N VAL A 442 11.80 -18.97 -1.53
CA VAL A 442 10.91 -17.98 -0.91
C VAL A 442 11.56 -16.60 -1.00
N TRP A 443 10.74 -15.57 -1.23
CA TRP A 443 11.17 -14.17 -1.32
C TRP A 443 10.57 -13.34 -0.19
N PHE A 444 11.37 -12.43 0.36
CA PHE A 444 10.97 -11.48 1.39
C PHE A 444 11.35 -10.06 0.98
N LYS A 445 10.50 -9.10 1.30
CA LYS A 445 10.76 -7.66 1.20
C LYS A 445 9.93 -6.89 2.23
N ASN A 446 10.11 -5.58 2.31
CA ASN A 446 9.30 -4.70 3.18
C ASN A 446 9.24 -5.20 4.63
N ILE A 447 10.36 -5.73 5.14
CA ILE A 447 10.44 -6.25 6.50
C ILE A 447 10.57 -5.08 7.45
N LYS A 448 9.51 -4.77 8.19
CA LYS A 448 9.45 -3.61 9.09
C LYS A 448 8.77 -3.94 10.41
N ILE A 449 9.16 -3.22 11.45
CA ILE A 449 8.65 -3.40 12.80
C ILE A 449 8.29 -2.05 13.42
N ARG A 450 7.25 -2.04 14.23
CA ARG A 450 6.92 -0.94 15.13
C ARG A 450 6.85 -1.48 16.55
N GLU A 451 7.78 -1.05 17.39
CA GLU A 451 7.80 -1.39 18.80
C GLU A 451 6.66 -0.65 19.53
N ILE A 452 5.97 -1.35 20.44
CA ILE A 452 4.90 -0.80 21.26
C ILE A 452 5.47 -0.53 22.65
N SER A 453 5.50 0.73 23.07
CA SER A 453 6.05 1.11 24.37
C SER A 453 5.16 0.64 25.52
N ASP A 454 5.75 0.49 26.73
CA ASP A 454 5.00 0.12 27.92
C ASP A 454 3.90 1.16 28.26
N GLU A 455 4.11 2.44 27.94
CA GLU A 455 3.10 3.49 28.08
C GLU A 455 1.90 3.27 27.13
N GLN A 456 2.18 2.89 25.88
CA GLN A 456 1.12 2.53 24.91
C GLN A 456 0.38 1.27 25.38
N MET A 457 1.09 0.28 25.94
CA MET A 457 0.47 -0.92 26.51
C MET A 457 -0.50 -0.60 27.66
N GLN A 458 -0.15 0.30 28.58
CA GLN A 458 -1.05 0.75 29.65
C GLN A 458 -2.34 1.38 29.12
N ARG A 459 -2.26 2.17 28.06
CA ARG A 459 -3.45 2.77 27.41
C ARG A 459 -4.39 1.72 26.80
N PHE A 460 -3.87 0.61 26.29
CA PHE A 460 -4.70 -0.50 25.80
C PHE A 460 -5.41 -1.24 26.96
N GLN A 461 -4.73 -1.46 28.06
CA GLN A 461 -5.31 -2.12 29.25
C GLN A 461 -6.37 -1.25 29.95
N GLY A 462 -6.16 0.06 30.04
CA GLY A 462 -7.11 1.01 30.64
C GLY A 462 -8.44 1.14 29.88
N ARG A 463 -8.46 0.90 28.56
CA ARG A 463 -9.70 0.91 27.77
C ARG A 463 -10.56 -0.35 27.93
N GLY A 464 -9.99 -1.46 28.39
CA GLY A 464 -10.71 -2.70 28.67
C GLY A 464 -11.47 -2.73 30.01
N ASN A 465 -11.13 -1.83 30.95
CA ASN A 465 -11.66 -1.79 32.31
C ASN A 465 -12.72 -0.70 32.54
N GLY A 466 -13.30 -0.10 31.49
CA GLY A 466 -14.47 0.78 31.63
C GLY A 466 -15.66 -0.01 32.19
N PRO A 467 -16.44 0.55 33.17
CA PRO A 467 -17.54 -0.18 33.76
C PRO A 467 -18.55 -0.57 32.69
N ARG A 468 -18.84 -1.87 32.55
CA ARG A 468 -19.96 -2.39 31.79
C ARG A 468 -21.23 -1.76 32.36
N GLY A 469 -21.75 -0.74 31.68
CA GLY A 469 -23.01 -0.09 32.05
C GLY A 469 -24.09 -1.15 32.23
N GLN A 470 -24.64 -1.21 33.44
CA GLN A 470 -25.85 -1.97 33.76
C GLN A 470 -26.96 -1.49 32.80
N ARG A 471 -27.32 -2.34 31.83
CA ARG A 471 -28.59 -2.18 31.14
C ARG A 471 -29.69 -2.43 32.14
N GLY A 472 -30.23 -1.35 32.69
CA GLY A 472 -31.43 -1.38 33.52
C GLY A 472 -32.57 -2.02 32.76
N GLN A 473 -33.08 -3.11 33.32
CA GLN A 473 -34.43 -3.60 33.02
C GLN A 473 -35.41 -2.46 33.39
N ARG A 474 -36.11 -1.95 32.41
CA ARG A 474 -37.38 -1.22 32.64
C ARG A 474 -38.52 -2.15 32.22
N GLN A 475 -39.36 -2.40 33.17
CA GLN A 475 -40.65 -3.05 33.07
C GLN A 475 -41.60 -2.35 32.08
#